data_7acb4405eed3130b32062ddd361e8fa7
#
_entry.id   7acb4405eed3130b32062ddd361e8fa7
#
_cell.length_a   1.000
_cell.length_b   1.000
_cell.length_c   1.000
_cell.angle_alpha   90.00
_cell.angle_beta   90.00
_cell.angle_gamma   90.00
#
_symmetry.space_group_name_H-M   'P 1'
#
loop_
_entity.id
_entity.type
_entity.pdbx_description
1 polymer ?
#
loop_
_entity_poly.entity_id
_entity_poly.type
_entity_poly.pdbx_seq_one_letter_code
_entity_poly.pdbx_strand_id
1 'polypeptide(L)'
;MASVNTRRLKKLARKATGLSCLEDLTVEQRRAKWPPAKPLQHQHLRHCRLVEDRDVMLEHMPKSAICAEVGIWRCDYSKKIVNITDPAKLHLIDIDVASIQHANEQFAREVEAGTVVTHLGDSSLVMESMPDDYFDWVYIDGDHSYEGVKKDLEAVRRKLKHDGLLAMNDYIYFESSGLSKYGVVEAVNEFCIDHDFELVYFALHGRMYNDVVLRRI
;
A
#
# COMPACT_ATOMS: atom_id res chain seq x y z
N MET A 1 -7.71 -20.50 41.40
CA MET A 1 -6.32 -20.93 41.05
C MET A 1 -6.08 -21.25 39.58
N ALA A 2 -7.01 -21.04 38.68
CA ALA A 2 -6.87 -21.36 37.22
C ALA A 2 -6.26 -20.22 36.35
N SER A 3 -6.14 -18.99 36.87
CA SER A 3 -5.76 -17.85 36.02
C SER A 3 -4.24 -17.66 35.80
N VAL A 4 -3.41 -18.19 36.71
CA VAL A 4 -1.94 -18.03 36.66
C VAL A 4 -1.30 -18.95 35.61
N ASN A 5 -1.87 -20.12 35.39
CA ASN A 5 -1.30 -21.11 34.47
C ASN A 5 -1.53 -20.73 32.99
N THR A 6 -2.64 -20.08 32.67
CA THR A 6 -2.97 -19.64 31.31
C THR A 6 -2.07 -18.50 30.82
N ARG A 7 -1.70 -17.56 31.69
CA ARG A 7 -0.72 -16.49 31.36
C ARG A 7 0.67 -17.05 31.09
N ARG A 8 1.09 -18.06 31.88
CA ARG A 8 2.43 -18.70 31.74
C ARG A 8 2.52 -19.52 30.46
N LEU A 9 1.46 -20.24 30.07
CA LEU A 9 1.38 -21.00 28.82
C LEU A 9 1.33 -20.07 27.60
N LYS A 10 0.60 -18.96 27.64
CA LYS A 10 0.59 -17.93 26.60
C LYS A 10 1.96 -17.28 26.44
N LYS A 11 2.69 -17.04 27.53
CA LYS A 11 4.06 -16.48 27.50
C LYS A 11 5.08 -17.45 26.88
N LEU A 12 4.93 -18.76 27.13
CA LEU A 12 5.80 -19.82 26.54
C LEU A 12 5.52 -20.03 25.05
N ALA A 13 4.25 -20.04 24.65
CA ALA A 13 3.86 -20.16 23.24
C ALA A 13 4.32 -18.95 22.41
N ARG A 14 4.20 -17.74 22.95
CA ARG A 14 4.67 -16.50 22.32
C ARG A 14 6.19 -16.41 22.20
N LYS A 15 6.94 -16.98 23.17
CA LYS A 15 8.41 -17.03 23.12
C LYS A 15 8.93 -18.00 22.03
N ALA A 16 8.14 -19.03 21.71
CA ALA A 16 8.45 -19.98 20.64
C ALA A 16 8.20 -19.41 19.24
N THR A 17 7.34 -18.40 19.12
CA THR A 17 7.00 -17.74 17.83
C THR A 17 7.80 -16.46 17.55
N GLY A 18 8.76 -16.10 18.41
CA GLY A 18 9.55 -14.87 18.25
C GLY A 18 8.78 -13.56 18.50
N LEU A 19 7.49 -13.62 18.80
CA LEU A 19 6.64 -12.51 19.18
C LEU A 19 6.99 -12.06 20.62
N SER A 20 8.00 -11.20 20.73
CA SER A 20 8.24 -10.48 22.00
C SER A 20 7.00 -9.62 22.29
N CYS A 21 6.32 -9.92 23.40
CA CYS A 21 5.09 -9.23 23.76
C CYS A 21 5.37 -7.75 23.93
N LEU A 22 4.70 -6.89 23.18
CA LEU A 22 4.72 -5.42 23.33
C LEU A 22 4.43 -5.01 24.79
N GLU A 23 3.63 -5.81 25.50
CA GLU A 23 3.25 -5.61 26.89
C GLU A 23 4.45 -5.71 27.85
N ASP A 24 5.53 -6.41 27.48
CA ASP A 24 6.72 -6.61 28.32
C ASP A 24 7.80 -5.51 28.15
N LEU A 25 7.61 -4.58 27.18
CA LEU A 25 8.57 -3.50 26.91
C LEU A 25 8.18 -2.21 27.64
N THR A 26 9.16 -1.51 28.24
CA THR A 26 8.96 -0.14 28.72
C THR A 26 8.68 0.81 27.56
N VAL A 27 8.20 2.02 27.87
CA VAL A 27 7.98 3.07 26.86
C VAL A 27 9.29 3.42 26.14
N GLU A 28 10.40 3.51 26.88
CA GLU A 28 11.73 3.79 26.32
C GLU A 28 12.20 2.68 25.39
N GLN A 29 11.99 1.41 25.78
CA GLN A 29 12.34 0.25 24.96
C GLN A 29 11.52 0.21 23.66
N ARG A 30 10.23 0.56 23.72
CA ARG A 30 9.39 0.66 22.50
C ARG A 30 9.87 1.79 21.60
N ARG A 31 10.15 2.97 22.15
CA ARG A 31 10.68 4.11 21.37
C ARG A 31 12.02 3.79 20.72
N ALA A 32 12.90 3.10 21.42
CA ALA A 32 14.20 2.69 20.88
C ALA A 32 14.07 1.61 19.80
N LYS A 33 13.10 0.70 19.95
CA LYS A 33 12.85 -0.37 18.98
C LYS A 33 12.21 0.14 17.70
N TRP A 34 11.37 1.18 17.81
CA TRP A 34 10.66 1.77 16.68
C TRP A 34 10.87 3.29 16.68
N PRO A 35 12.00 3.74 16.13
CA PRO A 35 12.22 5.17 15.97
C PRO A 35 11.14 5.76 15.05
N PRO A 36 10.83 7.06 15.23
CA PRO A 36 9.88 7.72 14.32
C PRO A 36 10.45 7.77 12.90
N ALA A 37 9.55 7.70 11.90
CA ALA A 37 9.93 7.96 10.52
C ALA A 37 10.52 9.37 10.36
N LYS A 38 11.33 9.57 9.33
CA LYS A 38 11.81 10.90 8.96
C LYS A 38 10.59 11.82 8.73
N PRO A 39 10.55 13.02 9.35
CA PRO A 39 9.42 13.91 9.16
C PRO A 39 9.44 14.52 7.76
N LEU A 40 8.27 14.53 7.11
CA LEU A 40 8.08 15.28 5.88
C LEU A 40 8.19 16.78 6.16
N GLN A 41 8.76 17.52 5.22
CA GLN A 41 8.91 18.98 5.29
C GLN A 41 7.69 19.67 4.66
N HIS A 42 7.58 20.99 4.84
CA HIS A 42 6.46 21.78 4.30
C HIS A 42 6.27 21.59 2.79
N GLN A 43 7.36 21.50 2.03
CA GLN A 43 7.30 21.28 0.57
C GLN A 43 6.61 19.98 0.17
N HIS A 44 6.73 18.93 1.00
CA HIS A 44 6.10 17.63 0.74
C HIS A 44 4.61 17.58 1.15
N LEU A 45 4.08 18.60 1.82
CA LEU A 45 2.73 18.62 2.38
C LEU A 45 1.87 19.79 1.94
N ARG A 46 2.47 20.84 1.35
CA ARG A 46 1.80 22.13 1.08
C ARG A 46 0.58 22.00 0.17
N HIS A 47 0.50 20.97 -0.66
CA HIS A 47 -0.62 20.74 -1.56
C HIS A 47 -1.50 19.56 -1.12
N CYS A 48 -1.20 18.95 0.04
CA CYS A 48 -1.95 17.81 0.54
C CYS A 48 -3.38 18.21 0.92
N ARG A 49 -4.34 17.52 0.34
CA ARG A 49 -5.76 17.67 0.63
C ARG A 49 -6.25 16.46 1.42
N LEU A 50 -6.96 16.72 2.51
CA LEU A 50 -7.64 15.68 3.28
C LEU A 50 -8.94 15.32 2.55
N VAL A 51 -9.19 14.02 2.38
CA VAL A 51 -10.43 13.48 1.83
C VAL A 51 -11.04 12.48 2.81
N GLU A 52 -12.34 12.25 2.70
CA GLU A 52 -13.14 11.50 3.67
C GLU A 52 -12.72 10.03 3.76
N ASP A 53 -12.42 9.42 2.61
CA ASP A 53 -11.98 8.02 2.52
C ASP A 53 -11.28 7.73 1.17
N ARG A 54 -10.85 6.48 0.99
CA ARG A 54 -10.17 6.04 -0.25
C ARG A 54 -11.09 5.94 -1.46
N ASP A 55 -12.40 5.86 -1.29
CA ASP A 55 -13.34 5.85 -2.41
C ASP A 55 -13.46 7.27 -2.97
N VAL A 56 -13.59 8.28 -2.11
CA VAL A 56 -13.50 9.70 -2.51
C VAL A 56 -12.13 10.03 -3.10
N MET A 57 -11.05 9.44 -2.58
CA MET A 57 -9.72 9.56 -3.18
C MET A 57 -9.71 9.08 -4.64
N LEU A 58 -10.35 7.93 -4.96
CA LEU A 58 -10.48 7.44 -6.34
C LEU A 58 -11.25 8.39 -7.26
N GLU A 59 -12.21 9.16 -6.74
CA GLU A 59 -12.92 10.16 -7.54
C GLU A 59 -11.99 11.26 -8.07
N HIS A 60 -10.89 11.51 -7.38
CA HIS A 60 -9.87 12.48 -7.76
C HIS A 60 -8.75 11.90 -8.64
N MET A 61 -8.71 10.58 -8.84
CA MET A 61 -7.72 9.97 -9.71
C MET A 61 -8.05 10.20 -11.19
N PRO A 62 -7.05 10.23 -12.08
CA PRO A 62 -7.26 10.35 -13.53
C PRO A 62 -8.23 9.30 -14.05
N LYS A 63 -9.25 9.74 -14.80
CA LYS A 63 -10.22 8.88 -15.49
C LYS A 63 -9.67 8.44 -16.86
N SER A 64 -10.21 7.34 -17.40
CA SER A 64 -9.80 6.79 -18.70
C SER A 64 -8.27 6.63 -18.81
N ALA A 65 -7.63 6.32 -17.68
CA ALA A 65 -6.18 6.28 -17.51
C ALA A 65 -5.64 4.86 -17.73
N ILE A 66 -4.33 4.77 -17.96
CA ILE A 66 -3.57 3.52 -17.80
C ILE A 66 -3.10 3.46 -16.36
N CYS A 67 -3.59 2.49 -15.61
CA CYS A 67 -3.28 2.37 -14.20
C CYS A 67 -2.96 0.94 -13.78
N ALA A 68 -2.44 0.78 -12.56
CA ALA A 68 -2.19 -0.53 -11.96
C ALA A 68 -2.63 -0.58 -10.49
N GLU A 69 -3.01 -1.78 -10.05
CA GLU A 69 -3.17 -2.15 -8.65
C GLU A 69 -2.19 -3.29 -8.33
N VAL A 70 -1.39 -3.09 -7.29
CA VAL A 70 -0.45 -4.06 -6.76
C VAL A 70 -1.00 -4.61 -5.44
N GLY A 71 -1.23 -5.94 -5.39
CA GLY A 71 -1.93 -6.58 -4.28
C GLY A 71 -3.44 -6.45 -4.43
N ILE A 72 -4.07 -7.46 -5.03
CA ILE A 72 -5.49 -7.38 -5.41
C ILE A 72 -6.41 -8.24 -4.55
N TRP A 73 -5.82 -9.21 -3.84
CA TRP A 73 -6.54 -10.12 -2.96
C TRP A 73 -7.86 -10.65 -3.58
N ARG A 74 -9.02 -10.18 -3.10
CA ARG A 74 -10.36 -10.55 -3.59
C ARG A 74 -10.96 -9.57 -4.59
N CYS A 75 -10.15 -8.68 -5.13
CA CYS A 75 -10.55 -7.65 -6.09
C CYS A 75 -11.66 -6.69 -5.58
N ASP A 76 -11.85 -6.56 -4.28
CA ASP A 76 -12.88 -5.66 -3.75
C ASP A 76 -12.54 -4.19 -4.06
N TYR A 77 -11.25 -3.85 -4.03
CA TYR A 77 -10.83 -2.50 -4.41
C TYR A 77 -10.68 -2.34 -5.92
N SER A 78 -10.22 -3.39 -6.62
CA SER A 78 -10.18 -3.41 -8.10
C SER A 78 -11.53 -3.08 -8.73
N LYS A 79 -12.64 -3.60 -8.17
CA LYS A 79 -14.02 -3.27 -8.59
C LYS A 79 -14.33 -1.78 -8.45
N LYS A 80 -13.88 -1.17 -7.35
CA LYS A 80 -14.05 0.27 -7.12
C LYS A 80 -13.22 1.09 -8.11
N ILE A 81 -11.98 0.68 -8.36
CA ILE A 81 -11.13 1.29 -9.40
C ILE A 81 -11.87 1.29 -10.73
N VAL A 82 -12.34 0.13 -11.21
CA VAL A 82 -13.05 0.03 -12.49
C VAL A 82 -14.29 0.92 -12.50
N ASN A 83 -15.13 0.86 -11.47
CA ASN A 83 -16.41 1.56 -11.45
C ASN A 83 -16.28 3.09 -11.30
N ILE A 84 -15.29 3.56 -10.54
CA ILE A 84 -15.12 4.98 -10.21
C ILE A 84 -14.24 5.67 -11.24
N THR A 85 -13.18 5.01 -11.73
CA THR A 85 -12.20 5.66 -12.60
C THR A 85 -12.36 5.36 -14.07
N ASP A 86 -13.16 4.33 -14.44
CA ASP A 86 -13.37 3.91 -15.84
C ASP A 86 -12.04 3.86 -16.62
N PRO A 87 -11.10 3.00 -16.22
CA PRO A 87 -9.73 3.04 -16.75
C PRO A 87 -9.69 2.59 -18.22
N ALA A 88 -8.86 3.24 -19.03
CA ALA A 88 -8.57 2.77 -20.39
C ALA A 88 -7.82 1.43 -20.35
N LYS A 89 -6.98 1.24 -19.34
CA LYS A 89 -6.32 -0.03 -19.05
C LYS A 89 -5.98 -0.14 -17.57
N LEU A 90 -6.37 -1.25 -16.94
CA LEU A 90 -6.03 -1.60 -15.56
C LEU A 90 -5.16 -2.84 -15.53
N HIS A 91 -3.96 -2.71 -14.98
CA HIS A 91 -3.07 -3.84 -14.69
C HIS A 91 -3.28 -4.29 -13.24
N LEU A 92 -3.68 -5.56 -13.05
CA LEU A 92 -3.88 -6.20 -11.76
C LEU A 92 -2.71 -7.14 -11.48
N ILE A 93 -1.95 -6.88 -10.42
CA ILE A 93 -0.70 -7.58 -10.12
C ILE A 93 -0.80 -8.22 -8.74
N ASP A 94 -0.57 -9.54 -8.67
CA ASP A 94 -0.52 -10.26 -7.41
C ASP A 94 0.44 -11.45 -7.51
N ILE A 95 1.05 -11.83 -6.40
CA ILE A 95 1.89 -13.01 -6.29
C ILE A 95 1.07 -14.29 -6.05
N ASP A 96 -0.17 -14.15 -5.58
CA ASP A 96 -1.05 -15.27 -5.27
C ASP A 96 -1.85 -15.70 -6.50
N VAL A 97 -1.68 -16.98 -6.87
CA VAL A 97 -2.40 -17.61 -8.00
C VAL A 97 -3.91 -17.52 -7.84
N ALA A 98 -4.42 -17.70 -6.61
CA ALA A 98 -5.87 -17.69 -6.36
C ALA A 98 -6.45 -16.27 -6.56
N SER A 99 -5.73 -15.22 -6.17
CA SER A 99 -6.10 -13.83 -6.42
C SER A 99 -6.19 -13.54 -7.93
N ILE A 100 -5.21 -13.98 -8.71
CA ILE A 100 -5.20 -13.80 -10.16
C ILE A 100 -6.32 -14.59 -10.85
N GLN A 101 -6.57 -15.83 -10.42
CA GLN A 101 -7.71 -16.61 -10.95
C GLN A 101 -9.04 -15.92 -10.66
N HIS A 102 -9.21 -15.44 -9.42
CA HIS A 102 -10.41 -14.69 -9.04
C HIS A 102 -10.58 -13.40 -9.87
N ALA A 103 -9.49 -12.67 -10.13
CA ALA A 103 -9.54 -11.48 -10.98
C ALA A 103 -9.97 -11.81 -12.41
N ASN A 104 -9.44 -12.87 -13.01
CA ASN A 104 -9.82 -13.32 -14.36
C ASN A 104 -11.29 -13.72 -14.44
N GLU A 105 -11.84 -14.32 -13.40
CA GLU A 105 -13.27 -14.66 -13.33
C GLU A 105 -14.14 -13.42 -13.14
N GLN A 106 -13.73 -12.54 -12.21
CA GLN A 106 -14.47 -11.33 -11.86
C GLN A 106 -14.55 -10.32 -13.00
N PHE A 107 -13.48 -10.18 -13.78
CA PHE A 107 -13.31 -9.22 -14.86
C PHE A 107 -13.22 -9.91 -16.23
N ALA A 108 -13.91 -11.06 -16.41
CA ALA A 108 -13.76 -11.86 -17.63
C ALA A 108 -14.01 -11.08 -18.93
N ARG A 109 -14.99 -10.15 -18.94
CA ARG A 109 -15.31 -9.31 -20.10
C ARG A 109 -14.24 -8.27 -20.37
N GLU A 110 -13.75 -7.63 -19.34
CA GLU A 110 -12.70 -6.61 -19.38
C GLU A 110 -11.35 -7.22 -19.77
N VAL A 111 -11.08 -8.46 -19.32
CA VAL A 111 -9.90 -9.24 -19.71
C VAL A 111 -9.98 -9.63 -21.18
N GLU A 112 -11.14 -10.12 -21.66
CA GLU A 112 -11.36 -10.43 -23.07
C GLU A 112 -11.21 -9.19 -23.95
N ALA A 113 -11.71 -8.04 -23.48
CA ALA A 113 -11.59 -6.75 -24.16
C ALA A 113 -10.17 -6.16 -24.09
N GLY A 114 -9.30 -6.66 -23.22
CA GLY A 114 -7.95 -6.14 -23.00
C GLY A 114 -7.89 -4.85 -22.21
N THR A 115 -8.99 -4.44 -21.56
CA THR A 115 -9.04 -3.28 -20.64
C THR A 115 -8.57 -3.63 -19.24
N VAL A 116 -8.69 -4.89 -18.82
CA VAL A 116 -8.04 -5.45 -17.63
C VAL A 116 -6.98 -6.46 -18.05
N VAL A 117 -5.78 -6.34 -17.48
CA VAL A 117 -4.66 -7.26 -17.71
C VAL A 117 -4.14 -7.77 -16.39
N THR A 118 -4.16 -9.07 -16.19
CA THR A 118 -3.70 -9.70 -14.94
C THR A 118 -2.25 -10.16 -15.06
N HIS A 119 -1.48 -10.02 -13.97
CA HIS A 119 -0.07 -10.41 -13.90
C HIS A 119 0.17 -11.21 -12.63
N LEU A 120 0.56 -12.48 -12.80
CA LEU A 120 1.00 -13.32 -11.70
C LEU A 120 2.51 -13.15 -11.49
N GLY A 121 2.92 -12.67 -10.33
CA GLY A 121 4.33 -12.57 -9.99
C GLY A 121 4.65 -11.53 -8.92
N ASP A 122 5.93 -11.44 -8.61
CA ASP A 122 6.48 -10.38 -7.76
C ASP A 122 6.24 -9.01 -8.41
N SER A 123 5.62 -8.09 -7.67
CA SER A 123 5.21 -6.77 -8.16
C SER A 123 6.34 -5.99 -8.79
N SER A 124 7.51 -5.97 -8.17
CA SER A 124 8.66 -5.22 -8.67
C SER A 124 9.19 -5.79 -9.99
N LEU A 125 9.23 -7.13 -10.14
CA LEU A 125 9.67 -7.76 -11.39
C LEU A 125 8.66 -7.52 -12.51
N VAL A 126 7.36 -7.57 -12.21
CA VAL A 126 6.31 -7.24 -13.16
C VAL A 126 6.43 -5.77 -13.59
N MET A 127 6.59 -4.85 -12.63
CA MET A 127 6.79 -3.42 -12.92
C MET A 127 8.05 -3.17 -13.76
N GLU A 128 9.16 -3.84 -13.46
CA GLU A 128 10.39 -3.70 -14.26
C GLU A 128 10.18 -4.06 -15.73
N SER A 129 9.28 -4.99 -16.05
CA SER A 129 8.95 -5.39 -17.41
C SER A 129 8.08 -4.37 -18.18
N MET A 130 7.46 -3.42 -17.48
CA MET A 130 6.63 -2.38 -18.09
C MET A 130 7.50 -1.28 -18.72
N PRO A 131 6.99 -0.57 -19.73
CA PRO A 131 7.67 0.60 -20.26
C PRO A 131 7.86 1.69 -19.20
N ASP A 132 8.90 2.49 -19.33
CA ASP A 132 9.04 3.72 -18.54
C ASP A 132 8.00 4.75 -18.99
N ASP A 133 7.61 5.67 -18.11
CA ASP A 133 6.59 6.70 -18.34
C ASP A 133 5.24 6.17 -18.88
N TYR A 134 4.82 5.02 -18.39
CA TYR A 134 3.66 4.29 -18.91
C TYR A 134 2.37 4.57 -18.13
N PHE A 135 2.43 4.54 -16.78
CA PHE A 135 1.24 4.65 -15.94
C PHE A 135 0.87 6.10 -15.65
N ASP A 136 -0.42 6.40 -15.76
CA ASP A 136 -1.00 7.65 -15.25
C ASP A 136 -1.08 7.61 -13.73
N TRP A 137 -1.35 6.44 -13.15
CA TRP A 137 -1.29 6.24 -11.71
C TRP A 137 -1.16 4.75 -11.35
N VAL A 138 -0.63 4.50 -10.14
CA VAL A 138 -0.48 3.16 -9.57
C VAL A 138 -0.96 3.18 -8.12
N TYR A 139 -1.71 2.16 -7.71
CA TYR A 139 -2.11 1.90 -6.32
C TYR A 139 -1.34 0.69 -5.79
N ILE A 140 -0.66 0.84 -4.65
CA ILE A 140 0.14 -0.20 -4.02
C ILE A 140 -0.52 -0.61 -2.69
N ASP A 141 -0.93 -1.89 -2.61
CA ASP A 141 -1.53 -2.57 -1.45
C ASP A 141 -0.96 -3.99 -1.31
N GLY A 142 0.36 -4.12 -1.44
CA GLY A 142 1.07 -5.40 -1.42
C GLY A 142 1.70 -5.71 -0.06
N ASP A 143 3.03 -5.92 -0.04
CA ASP A 143 3.77 -6.15 1.20
C ASP A 143 3.94 -4.85 1.99
N HIS A 144 3.40 -4.81 3.22
CA HIS A 144 3.49 -3.65 4.10
C HIS A 144 4.79 -3.59 4.94
N SER A 145 5.74 -4.49 4.71
CA SER A 145 7.07 -4.38 5.31
C SER A 145 7.83 -3.18 4.72
N TYR A 146 8.78 -2.62 5.48
CA TYR A 146 9.60 -1.51 4.99
C TYR A 146 10.33 -1.86 3.68
N GLU A 147 10.92 -3.05 3.60
CA GLU A 147 11.66 -3.49 2.41
C GLU A 147 10.74 -3.74 1.22
N GLY A 148 9.55 -4.34 1.44
CA GLY A 148 8.56 -4.57 0.39
C GLY A 148 8.05 -3.26 -0.20
N VAL A 149 7.59 -2.34 0.65
CA VAL A 149 7.13 -1.01 0.22
C VAL A 149 8.22 -0.26 -0.53
N LYS A 150 9.44 -0.24 0.00
CA LYS A 150 10.57 0.46 -0.65
C LYS A 150 10.86 -0.11 -2.03
N LYS A 151 10.84 -1.43 -2.17
CA LYS A 151 11.05 -2.13 -3.44
C LYS A 151 9.98 -1.76 -4.46
N ASP A 152 8.70 -1.76 -4.06
CA ASP A 152 7.59 -1.41 -4.93
C ASP A 152 7.62 0.07 -5.35
N LEU A 153 7.90 0.98 -4.41
CA LEU A 153 8.04 2.41 -4.70
C LEU A 153 9.14 2.69 -5.75
N GLU A 154 10.31 2.06 -5.60
CA GLU A 154 11.42 2.22 -6.55
C GLU A 154 11.09 1.64 -7.93
N ALA A 155 10.44 0.47 -7.98
CA ALA A 155 10.04 -0.16 -9.24
C ALA A 155 9.01 0.71 -9.99
N VAL A 156 8.02 1.25 -9.28
CA VAL A 156 6.95 2.08 -9.86
C VAL A 156 7.46 3.45 -10.29
N ARG A 157 8.41 4.05 -9.57
CA ARG A 157 8.90 5.42 -9.80
C ARG A 157 9.24 5.75 -11.26
N ARG A 158 9.90 4.82 -11.96
CA ARG A 158 10.29 5.00 -13.38
C ARG A 158 9.16 4.70 -14.35
N LYS A 159 8.14 3.99 -13.89
CA LYS A 159 7.01 3.56 -14.72
C LYS A 159 5.87 4.58 -14.72
N LEU A 160 5.87 5.50 -13.75
CA LEU A 160 4.94 6.62 -13.72
C LEU A 160 5.33 7.67 -14.75
N LYS A 161 4.34 8.19 -15.47
CA LYS A 161 4.48 9.41 -16.27
C LYS A 161 4.94 10.56 -15.40
N HIS A 162 5.46 11.62 -16.02
CA HIS A 162 5.97 12.79 -15.28
C HIS A 162 4.95 13.32 -14.26
N ASP A 163 3.69 13.49 -14.67
CA ASP A 163 2.60 13.96 -13.82
C ASP A 163 1.78 12.82 -13.19
N GLY A 164 2.32 11.60 -13.22
CA GLY A 164 1.65 10.41 -12.71
C GLY A 164 1.51 10.43 -11.18
N LEU A 165 0.47 9.74 -10.70
CA LEU A 165 0.14 9.64 -9.26
C LEU A 165 0.49 8.27 -8.72
N LEU A 166 1.00 8.23 -7.49
CA LEU A 166 1.31 7.01 -6.77
C LEU A 166 0.50 6.96 -5.48
N ALA A 167 -0.47 6.06 -5.42
CA ALA A 167 -1.28 5.84 -4.24
C ALA A 167 -0.73 4.69 -3.41
N MET A 168 -0.70 4.86 -2.09
CA MET A 168 -0.24 3.88 -1.12
C MET A 168 -1.34 3.58 -0.11
N ASN A 169 -1.63 2.28 0.06
CA ASN A 169 -2.49 1.80 1.12
C ASN A 169 -1.77 1.81 2.47
N ASP A 170 -2.56 1.86 3.54
CA ASP A 170 -2.14 1.62 4.92
C ASP A 170 -0.96 2.49 5.39
N TYR A 171 -1.05 3.81 5.17
CA TYR A 171 -0.10 4.77 5.72
C TYR A 171 -0.25 4.89 7.24
N ILE A 172 0.14 3.81 7.93
CA ILE A 172 0.09 3.67 9.39
C ILE A 172 1.33 2.92 9.91
N TYR A 173 1.57 2.98 11.23
CA TYR A 173 2.69 2.27 11.87
C TYR A 173 2.38 0.84 12.25
N PHE A 174 1.12 0.54 12.61
CA PHE A 174 0.72 -0.77 13.13
C PHE A 174 -0.65 -1.13 12.62
N GLU A 175 -0.82 -2.39 12.27
CA GLU A 175 -2.16 -2.93 12.01
C GLU A 175 -3.07 -2.79 13.23
N SER A 176 -4.39 -2.91 13.05
CA SER A 176 -5.39 -2.69 14.11
C SER A 176 -5.25 -3.63 15.31
N SER A 177 -4.64 -4.81 15.13
CA SER A 177 -4.33 -5.74 16.24
C SER A 177 -3.13 -5.27 17.06
N GLY A 178 -2.30 -4.35 16.53
CA GLY A 178 -1.05 -3.89 17.14
C GLY A 178 0.04 -4.96 17.17
N LEU A 179 -0.14 -6.08 16.48
CA LEU A 179 0.80 -7.20 16.48
C LEU A 179 1.87 -7.08 15.40
N SER A 180 1.51 -6.49 14.25
CA SER A 180 2.41 -6.30 13.13
C SER A 180 2.74 -4.83 12.95
N LYS A 181 4.05 -4.52 12.88
CA LYS A 181 4.53 -3.19 12.50
C LYS A 181 4.58 -3.11 10.98
N TYR A 182 3.99 -2.05 10.44
CA TYR A 182 4.11 -1.69 9.03
C TYR A 182 5.30 -0.76 8.80
N GLY A 183 5.91 -0.88 7.63
CA GLY A 183 7.00 -0.02 7.19
C GLY A 183 6.56 1.11 6.25
N VAL A 184 5.26 1.22 5.99
CA VAL A 184 4.71 2.11 4.95
C VAL A 184 5.06 3.57 5.22
N VAL A 185 4.85 4.07 6.46
CA VAL A 185 5.14 5.48 6.81
C VAL A 185 6.61 5.80 6.63
N GLU A 186 7.51 4.89 7.05
CA GLU A 186 8.95 5.11 6.93
C GLU A 186 9.40 5.13 5.47
N ALA A 187 8.99 4.13 4.68
CA ALA A 187 9.38 4.00 3.29
C ALA A 187 8.82 5.14 2.42
N VAL A 188 7.55 5.50 2.61
CA VAL A 188 6.91 6.62 1.89
C VAL A 188 7.58 7.95 2.20
N ASN A 189 7.87 8.23 3.49
CA ASN A 189 8.51 9.49 3.86
C ASN A 189 9.93 9.60 3.30
N GLU A 190 10.69 8.51 3.36
CA GLU A 190 12.03 8.47 2.75
C GLU A 190 11.95 8.65 1.25
N PHE A 191 11.03 7.97 0.58
CA PHE A 191 10.83 8.10 -0.86
C PHE A 191 10.48 9.55 -1.27
N CYS A 192 9.59 10.22 -0.54
CA CYS A 192 9.26 11.62 -0.80
C CYS A 192 10.48 12.54 -0.67
N ILE A 193 11.30 12.32 0.36
CA ILE A 193 12.51 13.13 0.62
C ILE A 193 13.60 12.86 -0.41
N ASP A 194 13.83 11.59 -0.75
CA ASP A 194 14.94 11.16 -1.58
C ASP A 194 14.69 11.37 -3.09
N HIS A 195 13.41 11.48 -3.50
CA HIS A 195 13.01 11.56 -4.92
C HIS A 195 12.11 12.76 -5.27
N ASP A 196 12.02 13.76 -4.39
CA ASP A 196 11.22 14.98 -4.60
C ASP A 196 9.75 14.68 -4.93
N PHE A 197 9.08 13.89 -4.06
CA PHE A 197 7.64 13.66 -4.12
C PHE A 197 6.93 14.40 -2.99
N GLU A 198 5.67 14.80 -3.23
CA GLU A 198 4.78 15.40 -2.25
C GLU A 198 3.51 14.56 -2.06
N LEU A 199 2.90 14.63 -0.89
CA LEU A 199 1.55 14.13 -0.68
C LEU A 199 0.56 15.14 -1.28
N VAL A 200 -0.34 14.65 -2.15
CA VAL A 200 -1.41 15.47 -2.73
C VAL A 200 -2.79 15.11 -2.16
N TYR A 201 -2.96 13.87 -1.69
CA TYR A 201 -4.15 13.46 -0.94
C TYR A 201 -3.76 12.64 0.28
N PHE A 202 -4.55 12.81 1.33
CA PHE A 202 -4.55 11.97 2.53
C PHE A 202 -6.01 11.53 2.77
N ALA A 203 -6.29 10.26 2.51
CA ALA A 203 -7.60 9.67 2.67
C ALA A 203 -7.75 9.10 4.08
N LEU A 204 -8.76 9.55 4.80
CA LEU A 204 -9.06 9.03 6.13
C LEU A 204 -9.65 7.63 6.07
N HIS A 205 -9.52 6.90 7.15
CA HIS A 205 -10.18 5.61 7.34
C HIS A 205 -10.63 5.44 8.79
N GLY A 206 -11.84 4.93 9.01
CA GLY A 206 -12.45 4.81 10.33
C GLY A 206 -11.68 3.93 11.33
N ARG A 207 -10.74 3.11 10.85
CA ARG A 207 -9.80 2.32 11.68
C ARG A 207 -8.37 2.80 11.57
N MET A 208 -8.15 4.02 11.06
CA MET A 208 -6.84 4.64 10.84
C MET A 208 -5.95 3.98 9.77
N TYR A 209 -6.48 3.07 8.96
CA TYR A 209 -5.81 2.55 7.76
C TYR A 209 -5.89 3.59 6.64
N ASN A 210 -5.12 4.66 6.80
CA ASN A 210 -5.21 5.80 5.90
C ASN A 210 -4.43 5.53 4.62
N ASP A 211 -4.93 6.06 3.50
CA ASP A 211 -4.22 6.01 2.23
C ASP A 211 -3.62 7.37 1.91
N VAL A 212 -2.54 7.39 1.16
CA VAL A 212 -1.92 8.61 0.68
C VAL A 212 -1.70 8.56 -0.83
N VAL A 213 -1.75 9.70 -1.49
CA VAL A 213 -1.39 9.84 -2.91
C VAL A 213 -0.21 10.78 -3.03
N LEU A 214 0.78 10.35 -3.78
CA LEU A 214 2.04 11.04 -4.02
C LEU A 214 2.10 11.54 -5.46
N ARG A 215 2.81 12.66 -5.65
CA ARG A 215 3.14 13.23 -6.95
C ARG A 215 4.56 13.81 -6.90
N ARG A 216 5.25 13.86 -8.04
CA ARG A 216 6.53 14.59 -8.16
C ARG A 216 6.32 16.09 -7.90
N ILE A 217 7.30 16.73 -7.20
CA ILE A 217 7.35 18.18 -6.98
C ILE A 217 7.83 18.89 -8.25
#